data_7d631fc7f819f121c86b9d741b355c88
#
_entry.id   7d631fc7f819f121c86b9d741b355c88
#
_cell.length_a   1.000
_cell.length_b   1.000
_cell.length_c   1.000
_cell.angle_alpha   90.00
_cell.angle_beta   90.00
_cell.angle_gamma   90.00
#
_symmetry.space_group_name_H-M   'P 1'
#
loop_
_entity.id
_entity.type
_entity.pdbx_description
1 polymer ?
#
loop_
_entity_poly.entity_id
_entity_poly.type
_entity_poly.pdbx_seq_one_letter_code
_entity_poly.pdbx_strand_id
1 'polypeptide(L)'
;MTEPQALPQAFLDIAENLSFLDDWEDRYRYLIELGQALPRLDDTEKSDTNKVHGCVSQVWLAAQSGTRDGQTILSYRGESDAMIVQGLVAVLLALYSGRPAAEIAETDAIALFDKLGLREHLTTQRSNGLIAMVNRIRSEGKALS
;
A
#
# COMPACT_ATOMS: atom_id res chain seq x y z
N MET A 1 23.10 16.21 5.59
CA MET A 1 21.65 16.44 5.72
C MET A 1 20.93 15.70 4.62
N THR A 2 20.04 14.80 4.98
CA THR A 2 19.27 14.06 4.00
C THR A 2 18.07 14.88 3.58
N GLU A 3 17.90 15.11 2.30
CA GLU A 3 16.70 15.76 1.81
C GLU A 3 15.50 14.85 2.01
N PRO A 4 14.29 15.39 2.27
CA PRO A 4 13.10 14.57 2.34
C PRO A 4 12.93 13.82 1.04
N GLN A 5 12.64 12.54 1.12
CA GLN A 5 12.37 11.74 -0.07
C GLN A 5 11.10 12.25 -0.74
N ALA A 6 11.16 12.41 -2.05
CA ALA A 6 9.98 12.76 -2.83
C ALA A 6 9.03 11.57 -2.85
N LEU A 7 7.77 11.81 -2.53
CA LEU A 7 6.74 10.76 -2.62
C LEU A 7 6.39 10.50 -4.08
N PRO A 8 6.02 9.27 -4.43
CA PRO A 8 5.63 8.94 -5.81
C PRO A 8 4.45 9.77 -6.28
N GLN A 9 4.48 10.16 -7.54
CA GLN A 9 3.40 10.97 -8.11
C GLN A 9 2.05 10.27 -8.05
N ALA A 10 2.03 8.94 -8.24
CA ALA A 10 0.79 8.17 -8.13
C ALA A 10 0.14 8.34 -6.75
N PHE A 11 0.94 8.34 -5.68
CA PHE A 11 0.43 8.57 -4.34
C PHE A 11 -0.01 10.02 -4.14
N LEU A 12 0.76 10.98 -4.64
CA LEU A 12 0.42 12.41 -4.54
C LEU A 12 -0.90 12.72 -5.24
N ASP A 13 -1.16 12.09 -6.39
CA ASP A 13 -2.41 12.25 -7.12
C ASP A 13 -3.59 11.73 -6.30
N ILE A 14 -3.44 10.60 -5.64
CA ILE A 14 -4.47 10.04 -4.76
C ILE A 14 -4.73 10.98 -3.58
N ALA A 15 -3.68 11.47 -2.95
CA ALA A 15 -3.80 12.40 -1.82
C ALA A 15 -4.52 13.68 -2.24
N GLU A 16 -4.20 14.23 -3.40
CA GLU A 16 -4.86 15.41 -3.94
C GLU A 16 -6.33 15.15 -4.20
N ASN A 17 -6.66 14.04 -4.85
CA ASN A 17 -8.05 13.69 -5.13
C ASN A 17 -8.86 13.52 -3.84
N LEU A 18 -8.28 12.89 -2.82
CA LEU A 18 -8.94 12.75 -1.52
C LEU A 18 -9.18 14.09 -0.85
N SER A 19 -8.29 15.08 -1.05
CA SER A 19 -8.43 16.41 -0.45
C SER A 19 -9.65 17.17 -0.99
N PHE A 20 -10.14 16.82 -2.17
CA PHE A 20 -11.33 17.41 -2.77
C PHE A 20 -12.63 16.73 -2.34
N LEU A 21 -12.54 15.61 -1.64
CA LEU A 21 -13.69 14.83 -1.21
C LEU A 21 -13.90 15.05 0.29
N ASP A 22 -14.96 15.81 0.65
CA ASP A 22 -15.26 16.14 2.05
C ASP A 22 -16.06 15.04 2.74
N ASP A 23 -16.90 14.35 1.98
CA ASP A 23 -17.81 13.33 2.49
C ASP A 23 -17.09 11.97 2.53
N TRP A 24 -17.22 11.26 3.67
CA TRP A 24 -16.60 9.95 3.81
C TRP A 24 -17.15 8.93 2.80
N GLU A 25 -18.44 9.01 2.45
CA GLU A 25 -19.02 8.12 1.45
C GLU A 25 -18.33 8.26 0.09
N ASP A 26 -18.03 9.49 -0.31
CA ASP A 26 -17.32 9.77 -1.57
C ASP A 26 -15.87 9.27 -1.51
N ARG A 27 -15.22 9.45 -0.36
CA ARG A 27 -13.86 8.94 -0.16
C ARG A 27 -13.84 7.41 -0.20
N TYR A 28 -14.81 6.78 0.44
CA TYR A 28 -14.93 5.33 0.47
C TYR A 28 -15.12 4.77 -0.95
N ARG A 29 -16.02 5.38 -1.73
CA ARG A 29 -16.26 5.01 -3.11
C ARG A 29 -15.00 5.17 -3.96
N TYR A 30 -14.28 6.25 -3.77
CA TYR A 30 -13.04 6.50 -4.49
C TYR A 30 -12.00 5.41 -4.20
N LEU A 31 -11.84 5.02 -2.94
CA LEU A 31 -10.93 3.95 -2.55
C LEU A 31 -11.32 2.62 -3.21
N ILE A 32 -12.61 2.30 -3.23
CA ILE A 32 -13.10 1.08 -3.87
C ILE A 32 -12.79 1.10 -5.37
N GLU A 33 -12.98 2.24 -6.03
CA GLU A 33 -12.65 2.39 -7.45
C GLU A 33 -11.17 2.20 -7.73
N LEU A 34 -10.30 2.72 -6.86
CA LEU A 34 -8.85 2.50 -6.98
C LEU A 34 -8.53 1.01 -6.91
N GLY A 35 -9.16 0.30 -5.98
CA GLY A 35 -8.96 -1.13 -5.84
C GLY A 35 -9.43 -1.91 -7.06
N GLN A 36 -10.56 -1.52 -7.63
CA GLN A 36 -11.10 -2.17 -8.83
C GLN A 36 -10.20 -2.01 -10.05
N ALA A 37 -9.40 -0.95 -10.09
CA ALA A 37 -8.47 -0.70 -11.18
C ALA A 37 -7.18 -1.53 -11.08
N LEU A 38 -6.92 -2.17 -9.93
CA LEU A 38 -5.73 -2.99 -9.78
C LEU A 38 -5.82 -4.29 -10.59
N PRO A 39 -4.72 -4.71 -11.25
CA PRO A 39 -4.68 -6.01 -11.89
C PRO A 39 -4.88 -7.14 -10.88
N ARG A 40 -5.61 -8.18 -11.26
CA ARG A 40 -5.80 -9.36 -10.42
C ARG A 40 -4.54 -10.21 -10.37
N LEU A 41 -4.34 -10.89 -9.24
CA LEU A 41 -3.24 -11.84 -9.08
C LEU A 41 -3.60 -13.18 -9.71
N ASP A 42 -2.56 -13.90 -10.18
CA ASP A 42 -2.72 -15.29 -10.60
C ASP A 42 -2.89 -16.18 -9.36
N ASP A 43 -3.44 -17.38 -9.55
CA ASP A 43 -3.59 -18.34 -8.46
C ASP A 43 -2.24 -18.69 -7.82
N THR A 44 -1.17 -18.73 -8.62
CA THR A 44 0.18 -18.98 -8.12
C THR A 44 0.68 -17.87 -7.22
N GLU A 45 0.23 -16.63 -7.43
CA GLU A 45 0.60 -15.48 -6.61
C GLU A 45 -0.21 -15.42 -5.31
N LYS A 46 -1.35 -16.08 -5.25
CA LYS A 46 -2.18 -16.17 -4.04
C LYS A 46 -1.72 -17.33 -3.16
N SER A 47 -0.45 -17.33 -2.85
CA SER A 47 0.20 -18.37 -2.05
C SER A 47 0.25 -17.99 -0.57
N ASP A 48 0.53 -18.97 0.28
CA ASP A 48 0.72 -18.71 1.71
C ASP A 48 1.91 -17.77 1.95
N THR A 49 2.94 -17.87 1.12
CA THR A 49 4.12 -16.99 1.22
C THR A 49 3.74 -15.53 1.00
N ASN A 50 2.85 -15.26 0.06
CA ASN A 50 2.41 -13.90 -0.27
C ASN A 50 1.26 -13.43 0.60
N LYS A 51 0.63 -14.31 1.35
CA LYS A 51 -0.48 -13.95 2.22
C LYS A 51 0.00 -13.08 3.39
N VAL A 52 -0.70 -11.99 3.61
CA VAL A 52 -0.41 -11.10 4.74
C VAL A 52 -1.20 -11.58 5.94
N HIS A 53 -0.50 -12.00 7.00
CA HIS A 53 -1.11 -12.44 8.23
C HIS A 53 -1.45 -11.23 9.12
N GLY A 54 -2.47 -11.38 9.96
CA GLY A 54 -2.93 -10.30 10.83
C GLY A 54 -4.09 -9.49 10.24
N CYS A 55 -4.57 -9.88 9.06
CA CYS A 55 -5.75 -9.28 8.43
C CYS A 55 -6.94 -10.23 8.60
N VAL A 56 -8.13 -9.67 8.87
CA VAL A 56 -9.38 -10.46 8.91
C VAL A 56 -9.75 -10.87 7.49
N SER A 57 -9.66 -9.95 6.53
CA SER A 57 -9.83 -10.24 5.11
C SER A 57 -8.61 -10.96 4.58
N GLN A 58 -8.77 -11.73 3.51
CA GLN A 58 -7.63 -12.33 2.84
C GLN A 58 -6.92 -11.27 2.01
N VAL A 59 -5.62 -11.14 2.21
CA VAL A 59 -4.78 -10.19 1.48
C VAL A 59 -3.51 -10.89 1.06
N TRP A 60 -3.11 -10.68 -0.20
CA TRP A 60 -1.85 -11.18 -0.73
C TRP A 60 -1.06 -10.03 -1.32
N LEU A 61 0.24 -10.01 -1.03
CA LEU A 61 1.18 -9.05 -1.61
C LEU A 61 2.31 -9.83 -2.26
N ALA A 62 2.44 -9.68 -3.58
CA ALA A 62 3.49 -10.33 -4.36
C ALA A 62 4.58 -9.31 -4.64
N ALA A 63 5.77 -9.55 -4.12
CA ALA A 63 6.92 -8.66 -4.30
C ALA A 63 7.84 -9.22 -5.38
N GLN A 64 8.35 -8.34 -6.23
CA GLN A 64 9.34 -8.68 -7.23
C GLN A 64 10.52 -7.72 -7.08
N SER A 65 11.73 -8.26 -6.95
CA SER A 65 12.93 -7.45 -6.84
C SER A 65 13.62 -7.33 -8.18
N GLY A 66 14.25 -6.18 -8.39
CA GLY A 66 15.09 -5.90 -9.56
C GLY A 66 16.21 -4.97 -9.14
N THR A 67 17.00 -4.53 -10.10
CA THR A 67 18.12 -3.62 -9.86
C THR A 67 18.02 -2.43 -10.80
N ARG A 68 18.24 -1.23 -10.25
CA ARG A 68 18.31 0.00 -11.03
C ARG A 68 19.35 0.92 -10.37
N ASP A 69 20.33 1.34 -11.15
CA ASP A 69 21.41 2.23 -10.69
C ASP A 69 22.11 1.67 -9.43
N GLY A 70 22.32 0.36 -9.40
CA GLY A 70 22.99 -0.29 -8.28
C GLY A 70 22.14 -0.49 -7.03
N GLN A 71 20.87 -0.10 -7.07
CA GLN A 71 19.95 -0.24 -5.95
C GLN A 71 18.93 -1.34 -6.21
N THR A 72 18.55 -2.05 -5.14
CA THR A 72 17.45 -3.01 -5.21
C THR A 72 16.14 -2.26 -5.25
N ILE A 73 15.34 -2.56 -6.27
CA ILE A 73 14.01 -1.98 -6.45
C ILE A 73 12.98 -3.06 -6.15
N LEU A 74 11.96 -2.73 -5.37
CA LEU A 74 10.85 -3.64 -5.11
C LEU A 74 9.59 -3.15 -5.79
N SER A 75 8.97 -4.03 -6.55
CA SER A 75 7.68 -3.78 -7.19
C SER A 75 6.66 -4.74 -6.60
N TYR A 76 5.44 -4.24 -6.40
CA TYR A 76 4.38 -4.99 -5.73
C TYR A 76 3.14 -5.14 -6.59
N ARG A 77 2.51 -6.30 -6.46
CA ARG A 77 1.15 -6.54 -6.90
C ARG A 77 0.38 -7.02 -5.68
N GLY A 78 -0.90 -6.72 -5.61
CA GLY A 78 -1.68 -7.10 -4.44
C GLY A 78 -3.15 -7.30 -4.75
N GLU A 79 -3.80 -8.11 -3.93
CA GLU A 79 -5.22 -8.38 -4.04
C GLU A 79 -5.80 -8.71 -2.68
N SER A 80 -7.07 -8.33 -2.48
CA SER A 80 -7.85 -8.72 -1.31
C SER A 80 -9.23 -9.16 -1.74
N ASP A 81 -9.87 -10.00 -0.94
CA ASP A 81 -11.25 -10.42 -1.16
C ASP A 81 -12.28 -9.40 -0.65
N ALA A 82 -11.84 -8.34 0.03
CA ALA A 82 -12.70 -7.27 0.53
C ALA A 82 -12.46 -6.00 -0.28
N MET A 83 -13.54 -5.36 -0.76
CA MET A 83 -13.46 -4.21 -1.66
C MET A 83 -12.72 -3.01 -1.08
N ILE A 84 -12.99 -2.66 0.18
CA ILE A 84 -12.30 -1.51 0.78
C ILE A 84 -10.83 -1.82 1.06
N VAL A 85 -10.52 -3.05 1.46
CA VAL A 85 -9.14 -3.47 1.68
C VAL A 85 -8.39 -3.48 0.37
N GLN A 86 -9.03 -3.90 -0.72
CA GLN A 86 -8.46 -3.82 -2.07
C GLN A 86 -8.10 -2.37 -2.41
N GLY A 87 -8.95 -1.42 -2.04
CA GLY A 87 -8.66 0.01 -2.20
C GLY A 87 -7.47 0.48 -1.38
N LEU A 88 -7.35 0.00 -0.14
CA LEU A 88 -6.20 0.32 0.70
C LEU A 88 -4.91 -0.27 0.11
N VAL A 89 -4.99 -1.48 -0.45
CA VAL A 89 -3.86 -2.08 -1.16
C VAL A 89 -3.44 -1.17 -2.33
N ALA A 90 -4.41 -0.66 -3.10
CA ALA A 90 -4.10 0.23 -4.22
C ALA A 90 -3.32 1.47 -3.77
N VAL A 91 -3.71 2.08 -2.66
CA VAL A 91 -3.00 3.25 -2.11
C VAL A 91 -1.59 2.87 -1.68
N LEU A 92 -1.44 1.72 -1.00
CA LEU A 92 -0.12 1.26 -0.57
C LEU A 92 0.81 0.97 -1.76
N LEU A 93 0.29 0.36 -2.81
CA LEU A 93 1.08 0.09 -4.00
C LEU A 93 1.50 1.39 -4.70
N ALA A 94 0.61 2.37 -4.76
CA ALA A 94 0.95 3.69 -5.31
C ALA A 94 2.08 4.36 -4.53
N LEU A 95 2.16 4.11 -3.22
CA LEU A 95 3.18 4.68 -2.36
C LEU A 95 4.50 3.92 -2.43
N TYR A 96 4.46 2.61 -2.46
CA TYR A 96 5.65 1.77 -2.24
C TYR A 96 6.20 1.11 -3.50
N SER A 97 5.35 0.73 -4.46
CA SER A 97 5.80 -0.10 -5.57
C SER A 97 6.76 0.64 -6.51
N GLY A 98 7.79 -0.05 -6.97
CA GLY A 98 8.75 0.49 -7.94
C GLY A 98 9.79 1.41 -7.35
N ARG A 99 10.01 1.35 -6.04
CA ARG A 99 10.97 2.22 -5.34
C ARG A 99 12.16 1.45 -4.82
N PRO A 100 13.27 2.14 -4.56
CA PRO A 100 14.40 1.50 -3.87
C PRO A 100 13.99 0.93 -2.51
N ALA A 101 14.48 -0.27 -2.20
CA ALA A 101 14.16 -0.96 -0.95
C ALA A 101 14.47 -0.10 0.29
N ALA A 102 15.58 0.65 0.26
CA ALA A 102 15.95 1.54 1.36
C ALA A 102 14.89 2.63 1.59
N GLU A 103 14.33 3.20 0.53
CA GLU A 103 13.29 4.23 0.65
C GLU A 103 11.99 3.62 1.16
N ILE A 104 11.65 2.42 0.70
CA ILE A 104 10.46 1.69 1.18
C ILE A 104 10.54 1.47 2.68
N ALA A 105 11.71 1.05 3.17
CA ALA A 105 11.93 0.79 4.60
C ALA A 105 11.72 2.05 5.46
N GLU A 106 12.03 3.22 4.92
CA GLU A 106 11.94 4.49 5.64
C GLU A 106 10.60 5.21 5.50
N THR A 107 9.75 4.78 4.57
CA THR A 107 8.47 5.45 4.31
C THR A 107 7.40 4.95 5.29
N ASP A 108 6.86 5.87 6.09
CA ASP A 108 5.82 5.56 7.08
C ASP A 108 4.44 5.84 6.50
N ALA A 109 3.83 4.81 5.92
CA ALA A 109 2.49 4.91 5.34
C ALA A 109 1.42 5.21 6.38
N ILE A 110 1.59 4.72 7.61
CA ILE A 110 0.60 4.95 8.67
C ILE A 110 0.48 6.44 8.97
N ALA A 111 1.62 7.14 9.10
CA ALA A 111 1.62 8.58 9.33
C ALA A 111 0.97 9.34 8.16
N LEU A 112 1.20 8.91 6.92
CA LEU A 112 0.60 9.51 5.74
C LEU A 112 -0.91 9.29 5.69
N PHE A 113 -1.37 8.08 6.04
CA PHE A 113 -2.80 7.77 6.11
C PHE A 113 -3.48 8.61 7.18
N ASP A 114 -2.82 8.83 8.31
CA ASP A 114 -3.37 9.68 9.38
C ASP A 114 -3.50 11.13 8.92
N LYS A 115 -2.53 11.64 8.17
CA LYS A 115 -2.60 12.98 7.59
C LYS A 115 -3.77 13.13 6.61
N LEU A 116 -4.11 12.07 5.90
CA LEU A 116 -5.23 12.06 4.97
C LEU A 116 -6.56 11.80 5.67
N GLY A 117 -6.55 11.50 6.97
CA GLY A 117 -7.76 11.18 7.73
C GLY A 117 -8.36 9.82 7.39
N LEU A 118 -7.61 8.96 6.74
CA LEU A 118 -8.13 7.67 6.27
C LEU A 118 -8.38 6.66 7.38
N ARG A 119 -7.57 6.68 8.46
CA ARG A 119 -7.74 5.69 9.53
C ARG A 119 -8.91 5.99 10.47
N GLU A 120 -9.35 7.24 10.55
CA GLU A 120 -10.42 7.65 11.44
C GLU A 120 -11.73 6.89 11.21
N HIS A 121 -11.96 6.47 9.96
CA HIS A 121 -13.21 5.81 9.56
C HIS A 121 -13.04 4.31 9.34
N LEU A 122 -11.85 3.77 9.63
CA LEU A 122 -11.62 2.34 9.54
C LEU A 122 -11.99 1.67 10.86
N THR A 123 -12.57 0.46 10.78
CA THR A 123 -12.76 -0.36 11.97
C THR A 123 -11.39 -0.73 12.54
N THR A 124 -11.36 -1.13 13.81
CA THR A 124 -10.12 -1.61 14.44
C THR A 124 -9.48 -2.74 13.63
N GLN A 125 -10.30 -3.67 13.15
CA GLN A 125 -9.82 -4.82 12.36
C GLN A 125 -9.18 -4.37 11.06
N ARG A 126 -9.79 -3.42 10.35
CA ARG A 126 -9.24 -2.90 9.10
C ARG A 126 -7.97 -2.10 9.33
N SER A 127 -7.92 -1.31 10.40
CA SER A 127 -6.72 -0.57 10.77
C SER A 127 -5.57 -1.52 11.11
N ASN A 128 -5.84 -2.60 11.84
CA ASN A 128 -4.84 -3.62 12.15
C ASN A 128 -4.32 -4.31 10.88
N GLY A 129 -5.23 -4.60 9.94
CA GLY A 129 -4.84 -5.16 8.64
C GLY A 129 -3.94 -4.22 7.84
N LEU A 130 -4.25 -2.94 7.84
CA LEU A 130 -3.42 -1.93 7.20
C LEU A 130 -2.02 -1.90 7.81
N ILE A 131 -1.94 -1.91 9.13
CA ILE A 131 -0.65 -1.93 9.85
C ILE A 131 0.14 -3.19 9.49
N ALA A 132 -0.52 -4.35 9.41
CA ALA A 132 0.13 -5.60 9.04
C ALA A 132 0.72 -5.53 7.62
N MET A 133 -0.02 -4.95 6.68
CA MET A 133 0.47 -4.77 5.30
C MET A 133 1.68 -3.85 5.25
N VAL A 134 1.62 -2.73 5.95
CA VAL A 134 2.71 -1.75 5.98
C VAL A 134 3.96 -2.38 6.61
N ASN A 135 3.79 -3.10 7.72
CA ASN A 135 4.92 -3.76 8.38
C ASN A 135 5.56 -4.80 7.46
N ARG A 136 4.75 -5.55 6.73
CA ARG A 136 5.25 -6.55 5.77
C ARG A 136 6.10 -5.89 4.68
N ILE A 137 5.59 -4.83 4.07
CA ILE A 137 6.28 -4.12 3.00
C ILE A 137 7.58 -3.49 3.50
N ARG A 138 7.53 -2.82 4.65
CA ARG A 138 8.72 -2.16 5.21
C ARG A 138 9.77 -3.18 5.64
N SER A 139 9.37 -4.32 6.18
CA SER A 139 10.30 -5.39 6.55
C SER A 139 11.02 -5.94 5.32
N GLU A 140 10.30 -6.13 4.23
CA GLU A 140 10.90 -6.58 2.97
C GLU A 140 11.88 -5.55 2.42
N GLY A 141 11.52 -4.27 2.48
CA GLY A 141 12.41 -3.18 2.09
C GLY A 141 13.68 -3.17 2.92
N LYS A 142 13.55 -3.33 4.23
CA LYS A 142 14.68 -3.35 5.15
C LYS A 142 15.60 -4.54 4.89
N ALA A 143 15.02 -5.71 4.61
CA ALA A 143 15.79 -6.93 4.35
C ALA A 143 16.62 -6.84 3.08
N LEU A 144 16.16 -6.07 2.09
CA LEU A 144 16.80 -5.97 0.78
C LEU A 144 17.52 -4.63 0.55
N SER A 145 17.52 -3.79 1.53
CA SER A 145 18.18 -2.49 1.40
C SER A 145 19.71 -2.59 1.57
#